data_e03e53336eed9605734bb38fedd31916
#
_entry.id   e03e53336eed9605734bb38fedd31916
#
_cell.length_a   1.000
_cell.length_b   1.000
_cell.length_c   1.000
_cell.angle_alpha   90.00
_cell.angle_beta   90.00
_cell.angle_gamma   90.00
#
_symmetry.space_group_name_H-M   'P 1'
#
loop_
_entity.id
_entity.type
_entity.pdbx_description
1 polymer ?
#
loop_
_entity_poly.entity_id
_entity_poly.type
_entity_poly.pdbx_seq_one_letter_code
_entity_poly.pdbx_strand_id
1 'polypeptide(L)'
;YYQESKAYMTSTSNLIDEEKMAIVLQEVCGFTEEDYFFPVLSGVARSVNFYPISPEKAEDGVVSIAYGLGKYIVDGGMSLRFSPRYPEKAIQLSSTEMMLKDTQKEFFAINLKRNLFTPKVDDNAHIERFAVSDGDQFKTFRLVASTYDYHDDRVVDGIIQKGMRIITFNNFLKHNVFPLAEMMKDILEISSSEMG
;
A
#
# COMPACT_ATOMS: atom_id res chain seq x y z
N TYR A 1 -9.90 -3.68 26.04
CA TYR A 1 -8.48 -3.52 26.43
C TYR A 1 -7.78 -4.86 26.37
N TYR A 2 -6.62 -4.92 25.72
CA TYR A 2 -5.75 -6.09 25.78
C TYR A 2 -5.27 -6.31 27.23
N GLN A 3 -5.08 -7.55 27.60
CA GLN A 3 -4.71 -7.92 28.97
C GLN A 3 -3.39 -7.26 29.41
N GLU A 4 -2.46 -7.07 28.47
CA GLU A 4 -1.17 -6.40 28.68
C GLU A 4 -1.34 -4.89 28.95
N SER A 5 -2.20 -4.21 28.18
CA SER A 5 -2.52 -2.80 28.40
C SER A 5 -3.17 -2.58 29.77
N LYS A 6 -4.03 -3.51 30.18
CA LYS A 6 -4.68 -3.48 31.48
C LYS A 6 -3.70 -3.66 32.63
N ALA A 7 -2.73 -4.58 32.48
CA ALA A 7 -1.66 -4.79 33.44
C ALA A 7 -0.73 -3.55 33.55
N TYR A 8 -0.41 -2.92 32.43
CA TYR A 8 0.36 -1.67 32.40
C TYR A 8 -0.38 -0.53 33.12
N MET A 9 -1.66 -0.31 32.83
CA MET A 9 -2.47 0.72 33.44
C MET A 9 -2.57 0.53 34.97
N THR A 10 -2.72 -0.71 35.46
CA THR A 10 -2.76 -1.01 36.90
C THR A 10 -1.42 -0.81 37.59
N SER A 11 -0.31 -0.80 36.87
CA SER A 11 1.03 -0.54 37.39
C SER A 11 1.42 0.95 37.43
N THR A 12 0.59 1.81 36.81
CA THR A 12 0.79 3.27 36.77
C THR A 12 -0.14 3.97 37.77
N SER A 13 0.14 5.24 38.05
CA SER A 13 -0.72 6.08 38.90
C SER A 13 -2.00 6.54 38.22
N ASN A 14 -2.25 6.13 36.96
CA ASN A 14 -3.44 6.50 36.22
C ASN A 14 -4.64 5.66 36.69
N LEU A 15 -5.76 6.32 36.94
CA LEU A 15 -7.01 5.67 37.26
C LEU A 15 -7.64 5.14 35.97
N ILE A 16 -7.88 3.83 35.89
CA ILE A 16 -8.49 3.17 34.71
C ILE A 16 -9.86 3.81 34.37
N ASP A 17 -10.59 4.27 35.37
CA ASP A 17 -11.91 4.89 35.20
C ASP A 17 -11.84 6.28 34.55
N GLU A 18 -10.70 6.94 34.58
CA GLU A 18 -10.44 8.22 33.91
C GLU A 18 -9.93 8.08 32.47
N GLU A 19 -9.47 6.91 32.09
CA GLU A 19 -9.04 6.60 30.74
C GLU A 19 -10.25 6.53 29.79
N LYS A 20 -10.29 7.42 28.84
CA LYS A 20 -11.34 7.47 27.82
C LYS A 20 -10.74 7.11 26.47
N MET A 21 -11.42 6.20 25.77
CA MET A 21 -11.02 5.81 24.41
C MET A 21 -11.92 6.52 23.39
N ALA A 22 -11.29 7.08 22.36
CA ALA A 22 -11.98 7.50 21.17
C ALA A 22 -12.03 6.36 20.16
N ILE A 23 -13.14 6.22 19.48
CA ILE A 23 -13.31 5.25 18.39
C ILE A 23 -13.46 6.05 17.09
N VAL A 24 -12.58 5.79 16.13
CA VAL A 24 -12.64 6.35 14.80
C VAL A 24 -13.14 5.27 13.85
N LEU A 25 -14.27 5.54 13.19
CA LEU A 25 -14.84 4.67 12.16
C LEU A 25 -14.55 5.29 10.79
N GLN A 26 -13.88 4.55 9.92
CA GLN A 26 -13.59 4.97 8.56
C GLN A 26 -14.08 3.93 7.58
N GLU A 27 -14.76 4.39 6.52
CA GLU A 27 -15.10 3.53 5.40
C GLU A 27 -13.84 3.19 4.61
N VAL A 28 -13.67 1.90 4.32
CA VAL A 28 -12.60 1.44 3.43
C VAL A 28 -13.13 1.42 2.01
N CYS A 29 -12.57 2.26 1.14
CA CYS A 29 -12.88 2.24 -0.28
C CYS A 29 -12.16 1.08 -0.97
N GLY A 30 -12.84 0.35 -1.84
CA GLY A 30 -12.25 -0.79 -2.53
C GLY A 30 -13.23 -1.44 -3.50
N PHE A 31 -12.84 -2.59 -3.99
CA PHE A 31 -13.64 -3.41 -4.92
C PHE A 31 -13.80 -4.81 -4.37
N THR A 32 -14.97 -5.40 -4.63
CA THR A 32 -15.18 -6.81 -4.37
C THR A 32 -14.86 -7.60 -5.64
N GLU A 33 -13.89 -8.50 -5.54
CA GLU A 33 -13.60 -9.50 -6.56
C GLU A 33 -13.82 -10.89 -5.96
N GLU A 34 -14.78 -11.63 -6.51
CA GLU A 34 -15.24 -12.89 -5.95
C GLU A 34 -15.64 -12.74 -4.46
N ASP A 35 -14.96 -13.43 -3.56
CA ASP A 35 -15.20 -13.40 -2.12
C ASP A 35 -14.26 -12.42 -1.36
N TYR A 36 -13.51 -11.60 -2.07
CA TYR A 36 -12.48 -10.73 -1.48
C TYR A 36 -12.76 -9.26 -1.73
N PHE A 37 -12.52 -8.44 -0.71
CA PHE A 37 -12.62 -6.99 -0.79
C PHE A 37 -11.27 -6.35 -0.51
N PHE A 38 -10.81 -5.49 -1.41
CA PHE A 38 -9.56 -4.74 -1.26
C PHE A 38 -9.51 -3.53 -2.21
N PRO A 39 -8.77 -2.47 -1.88
CA PRO A 39 -8.50 -1.38 -2.79
C PRO A 39 -7.41 -1.75 -3.82
N VAL A 40 -7.49 -1.19 -5.01
CA VAL A 40 -6.42 -1.32 -6.02
C VAL A 40 -5.15 -0.62 -5.55
N LEU A 41 -5.32 0.46 -4.79
CA LEU A 41 -4.23 1.29 -4.32
C LEU A 41 -4.47 1.69 -2.87
N SER A 42 -3.49 1.43 -2.02
CA SER A 42 -3.37 1.97 -0.67
C SER A 42 -2.06 2.70 -0.54
N GLY A 43 -2.00 3.70 0.33
CA GLY A 43 -0.78 4.46 0.44
C GLY A 43 -0.70 5.37 1.64
N VAL A 44 0.51 5.90 1.84
CA VAL A 44 0.80 6.98 2.78
C VAL A 44 1.54 8.07 2.03
N ALA A 45 1.03 9.30 2.11
CA ALA A 45 1.66 10.48 1.56
C ALA A 45 2.18 11.38 2.67
N ARG A 46 3.32 12.01 2.45
CA ARG A 46 3.94 12.98 3.36
C ARG A 46 4.34 14.21 2.59
N SER A 47 4.02 15.39 3.10
CA SER A 47 4.38 16.68 2.51
C SER A 47 5.89 16.95 2.51
N VAL A 48 6.62 16.32 3.43
CA VAL A 48 8.08 16.44 3.53
C VAL A 48 8.75 15.12 3.20
N ASN A 49 9.65 15.15 2.21
CA ASN A 49 10.54 14.04 1.89
C ASN A 49 11.85 14.20 2.66
N PHE A 50 12.05 13.41 3.72
CA PHE A 50 13.27 13.48 4.54
C PHE A 50 14.52 12.92 3.85
N TYR A 51 14.35 12.12 2.80
CA TYR A 51 15.43 11.48 2.06
C TYR A 51 15.22 11.65 0.56
N PRO A 52 15.30 12.89 0.03
CA PRO A 52 15.10 13.16 -1.38
C PRO A 52 16.28 12.60 -2.19
N ILE A 53 15.96 12.05 -3.36
CA ILE A 53 16.96 11.54 -4.32
C ILE A 53 16.96 12.48 -5.52
N SER A 54 18.12 13.03 -5.86
CA SER A 54 18.23 13.99 -6.97
C SER A 54 17.47 13.51 -8.23
N PRO A 55 16.60 14.34 -8.82
CA PRO A 55 16.42 15.79 -8.64
C PRO A 55 15.35 16.19 -7.60
N GLU A 56 14.84 15.26 -6.80
CA GLU A 56 13.82 15.53 -5.78
C GLU A 56 14.33 16.50 -4.72
N LYS A 57 13.41 17.26 -4.13
CA LYS A 57 13.64 18.12 -2.98
C LYS A 57 12.76 17.69 -1.81
N ALA A 58 13.06 18.16 -0.62
CA ALA A 58 12.27 17.86 0.57
C ALA A 58 10.82 18.31 0.44
N GLU A 59 10.60 19.48 -0.15
CA GLU A 59 9.28 20.08 -0.37
C GLU A 59 8.43 19.37 -1.44
N ASP A 60 9.00 18.51 -2.27
CA ASP A 60 8.28 17.77 -3.31
C ASP A 60 7.37 16.66 -2.74
N GLY A 61 7.51 16.39 -1.44
CA GLY A 61 6.78 15.33 -0.79
C GLY A 61 7.21 13.93 -1.22
N VAL A 62 6.61 12.93 -0.60
CA VAL A 62 6.84 11.52 -0.92
C VAL A 62 5.57 10.71 -0.69
N VAL A 63 5.33 9.76 -1.58
CA VAL A 63 4.20 8.83 -1.51
C VAL A 63 4.72 7.40 -1.53
N SER A 64 4.21 6.59 -0.62
CA SER A 64 4.43 5.14 -0.57
C SER A 64 3.13 4.44 -0.91
N ILE A 65 3.12 3.59 -1.93
CA ILE A 65 1.93 2.90 -2.42
C ILE A 65 2.11 1.39 -2.45
N ALA A 66 0.99 0.69 -2.26
CA ALA A 66 0.90 -0.76 -2.38
C ALA A 66 -0.44 -1.18 -2.97
N TYR A 67 -0.49 -2.34 -3.57
CA TYR A 67 -1.72 -3.03 -4.00
C TYR A 67 -2.33 -3.79 -2.82
N GLY A 68 -3.65 -3.76 -2.69
CA GLY A 68 -4.37 -4.37 -1.59
C GLY A 68 -4.55 -3.46 -0.38
N LEU A 69 -4.85 -4.02 0.77
CA LEU A 69 -5.13 -3.28 2.00
C LEU A 69 -3.91 -2.51 2.52
N GLY A 70 -4.14 -1.30 3.01
CA GLY A 70 -3.11 -0.43 3.59
C GLY A 70 -2.36 -1.00 4.80
N LYS A 71 -2.93 -2.03 5.44
CA LYS A 71 -2.26 -2.81 6.48
C LYS A 71 -0.85 -3.26 6.06
N TYR A 72 -0.67 -3.64 4.79
CA TYR A 72 0.64 -4.04 4.26
C TYR A 72 1.71 -2.96 4.46
N ILE A 73 1.36 -1.68 4.24
CA ILE A 73 2.31 -0.55 4.41
C ILE A 73 2.55 -0.26 5.89
N VAL A 74 1.48 -0.31 6.70
CA VAL A 74 1.56 -0.03 8.14
C VAL A 74 2.41 -1.08 8.85
N ASP A 75 2.32 -2.33 8.45
CA ASP A 75 3.12 -3.44 9.00
C ASP A 75 4.58 -3.44 8.48
N GLY A 76 4.98 -2.44 7.70
CA GLY A 76 6.35 -2.31 7.19
C GLY A 76 6.63 -3.09 5.92
N GLY A 77 5.58 -3.49 5.19
CA GLY A 77 5.72 -4.14 3.89
C GLY A 77 6.44 -3.26 2.85
N MET A 78 7.03 -3.92 1.88
CA MET A 78 7.82 -3.26 0.82
C MET A 78 6.91 -2.55 -0.17
N SER A 79 6.62 -1.28 0.08
CA SER A 79 5.80 -0.41 -0.75
C SER A 79 6.63 0.32 -1.80
N LEU A 80 6.05 0.65 -2.94
CA LEU A 80 6.71 1.49 -3.93
C LEU A 80 6.71 2.94 -3.46
N ARG A 81 7.90 3.56 -3.44
CA ARG A 81 8.10 4.94 -3.02
C ARG A 81 8.43 5.83 -4.21
N PHE A 82 7.72 6.94 -4.35
CA PHE A 82 7.97 7.93 -5.39
C PHE A 82 7.67 9.35 -4.92
N SER A 83 8.28 10.35 -5.57
CA SER A 83 7.88 11.75 -5.44
C SER A 83 6.78 12.07 -6.46
N PRO A 84 5.65 12.70 -6.05
CA PRO A 84 4.60 13.11 -6.99
C PRO A 84 5.09 14.05 -8.09
N ARG A 85 6.17 14.79 -7.84
CA ARG A 85 6.81 15.67 -8.83
C ARG A 85 7.59 14.91 -9.90
N TYR A 86 8.11 13.72 -9.54
CA TYR A 86 8.94 12.90 -10.43
C TYR A 86 8.46 11.44 -10.39
N PRO A 87 7.20 11.14 -10.78
CA PRO A 87 6.61 9.81 -10.57
C PRO A 87 7.36 8.68 -11.28
N GLU A 88 7.99 8.98 -12.43
CA GLU A 88 8.74 7.98 -13.20
C GLU A 88 10.14 7.68 -12.61
N LYS A 89 10.59 8.45 -11.62
CA LYS A 89 11.93 8.32 -11.03
C LYS A 89 11.96 7.53 -9.73
N ALA A 90 11.00 6.63 -9.52
CA ALA A 90 11.05 5.72 -8.39
C ALA A 90 12.32 4.85 -8.46
N ILE A 91 13.17 4.95 -7.42
CA ILE A 91 14.47 4.25 -7.42
C ILE A 91 14.34 2.74 -7.54
N GLN A 92 13.29 2.17 -6.95
CA GLN A 92 12.98 0.74 -7.00
C GLN A 92 12.69 0.24 -8.43
N LEU A 93 12.37 1.15 -9.35
CA LEU A 93 12.11 0.85 -10.76
C LEU A 93 13.29 1.21 -11.69
N SER A 94 14.43 1.58 -11.14
CA SER A 94 15.58 2.07 -11.92
C SER A 94 16.36 0.96 -12.64
N SER A 95 16.27 -0.28 -12.19
CA SER A 95 16.89 -1.44 -12.83
C SER A 95 16.05 -2.70 -12.65
N THR A 96 16.21 -3.68 -13.53
CA THR A 96 15.56 -4.98 -13.43
C THR A 96 15.85 -5.67 -12.09
N GLU A 97 17.10 -5.62 -11.62
CA GLU A 97 17.50 -6.19 -10.34
C GLU A 97 16.71 -5.55 -9.16
N MET A 98 16.62 -4.22 -9.11
CA MET A 98 15.86 -3.52 -8.07
C MET A 98 14.36 -3.82 -8.18
N MET A 99 13.80 -3.86 -9.38
CA MET A 99 12.40 -4.25 -9.57
C MET A 99 12.12 -5.66 -9.05
N LEU A 100 13.04 -6.59 -9.27
CA LEU A 100 12.90 -7.97 -8.79
C LEU A 100 13.07 -8.08 -7.27
N LYS A 101 13.90 -7.27 -6.65
CA LYS A 101 14.23 -7.32 -5.24
C LYS A 101 13.28 -6.45 -4.40
N ASP A 102 13.11 -5.20 -4.78
CA ASP A 102 12.58 -4.13 -3.93
C ASP A 102 11.14 -3.72 -4.29
N THR A 103 10.38 -4.61 -4.97
CA THR A 103 8.94 -4.43 -5.19
C THR A 103 8.11 -5.33 -4.29
N GLN A 104 6.85 -4.99 -4.14
CA GLN A 104 5.88 -5.71 -3.32
C GLN A 104 5.81 -7.20 -3.70
N LYS A 105 5.81 -8.09 -2.69
CA LYS A 105 5.81 -9.55 -2.87
C LYS A 105 4.50 -10.21 -2.50
N GLU A 106 3.70 -9.56 -1.69
CA GLU A 106 2.42 -10.04 -1.20
C GLU A 106 1.45 -8.89 -0.98
N PHE A 107 0.17 -9.18 -0.92
CA PHE A 107 -0.87 -8.22 -0.61
C PHE A 107 -1.95 -8.84 0.25
N PHE A 108 -2.75 -7.98 0.89
CA PHE A 108 -3.83 -8.38 1.79
C PHE A 108 -5.19 -8.01 1.21
N ALA A 109 -6.17 -8.89 1.45
CA ALA A 109 -7.57 -8.67 1.13
C ALA A 109 -8.46 -9.11 2.30
N ILE A 110 -9.64 -8.53 2.43
CA ILE A 110 -10.66 -8.95 3.38
C ILE A 110 -11.44 -10.10 2.76
N ASN A 111 -11.50 -11.23 3.44
CA ASN A 111 -12.33 -12.37 3.05
C ASN A 111 -13.78 -12.12 3.50
N LEU A 112 -14.70 -12.04 2.54
CA LEU A 112 -16.13 -11.75 2.76
C LEU A 112 -16.98 -13.00 2.96
N LYS A 113 -16.41 -14.19 3.01
CA LYS A 113 -17.18 -15.43 3.22
C LYS A 113 -17.86 -15.38 4.58
N ARG A 114 -19.18 -15.33 4.58
CA ARG A 114 -20.02 -15.17 5.79
C ARG A 114 -19.82 -16.27 6.84
N ASN A 115 -19.52 -17.49 6.42
CA ASN A 115 -19.26 -18.61 7.31
C ASN A 115 -17.96 -18.49 8.11
N LEU A 116 -17.07 -17.56 7.73
CA LEU A 116 -15.82 -17.26 8.43
C LEU A 116 -15.95 -16.09 9.40
N PHE A 117 -17.10 -15.36 9.38
CA PHE A 117 -17.30 -14.22 10.26
C PHE A 117 -17.53 -14.70 11.69
N THR A 118 -16.45 -14.84 12.42
CA THR A 118 -16.44 -15.06 13.87
C THR A 118 -15.77 -13.85 14.49
N PRO A 119 -16.48 -13.05 15.32
CA PRO A 119 -15.83 -11.97 16.06
C PRO A 119 -14.67 -12.54 16.89
N LYS A 120 -13.47 -12.12 16.58
CA LYS A 120 -12.26 -12.49 17.30
C LYS A 120 -11.58 -11.22 17.80
N VAL A 121 -10.81 -11.36 18.85
CA VAL A 121 -9.94 -10.28 19.35
C VAL A 121 -8.74 -10.06 18.41
N ASP A 122 -8.47 -11.00 17.51
CA ASP A 122 -7.40 -10.92 16.53
C ASP A 122 -7.81 -10.06 15.33
N ASP A 123 -7.08 -8.98 15.11
CA ASP A 123 -7.28 -8.01 14.02
C ASP A 123 -7.14 -8.64 12.62
N ASN A 124 -6.53 -9.81 12.52
CA ASN A 124 -6.27 -10.50 11.26
C ASN A 124 -7.31 -11.58 10.90
N ALA A 125 -8.35 -11.75 11.72
CA ALA A 125 -9.29 -12.88 11.59
C ALA A 125 -9.98 -13.00 10.22
N HIS A 126 -10.08 -11.87 9.47
CA HIS A 126 -10.74 -11.81 8.17
C HIS A 126 -9.80 -11.34 7.06
N ILE A 127 -8.53 -11.14 7.35
CA ILE A 127 -7.53 -10.71 6.39
C ILE A 127 -6.82 -11.93 5.84
N GLU A 128 -6.85 -12.06 4.53
CA GLU A 128 -6.13 -13.11 3.79
C GLU A 128 -4.95 -12.51 3.06
N ARG A 129 -3.85 -13.26 3.05
CA ARG A 129 -2.59 -12.87 2.43
C ARG A 129 -2.39 -13.63 1.14
N PHE A 130 -2.11 -12.92 0.07
CA PHE A 130 -1.83 -13.47 -1.26
C PHE A 130 -0.40 -13.13 -1.67
N ALA A 131 0.27 -14.07 -2.32
CA ALA A 131 1.52 -13.77 -3.02
C ALA A 131 1.22 -13.01 -4.31
N VAL A 132 2.16 -12.19 -4.76
CA VAL A 132 2.03 -11.46 -6.05
C VAL A 132 1.92 -12.44 -7.23
N SER A 133 2.51 -13.64 -7.13
CA SER A 133 2.34 -14.71 -8.11
C SER A 133 0.89 -15.15 -8.32
N ASP A 134 0.05 -15.00 -7.28
CA ASP A 134 -1.35 -15.40 -7.31
C ASP A 134 -2.27 -14.27 -7.80
N GLY A 135 -1.69 -13.10 -8.09
CA GLY A 135 -2.40 -11.89 -8.47
C GLY A 135 -3.26 -12.03 -9.74
N ASP A 136 -2.85 -12.89 -10.67
CA ASP A 136 -3.55 -13.08 -11.96
C ASP A 136 -5.02 -13.52 -11.80
N GLN A 137 -5.40 -14.07 -10.66
CA GLN A 137 -6.80 -14.40 -10.35
C GLN A 137 -7.69 -13.16 -10.18
N PHE A 138 -7.10 -12.00 -9.89
CA PHE A 138 -7.81 -10.74 -9.67
C PHE A 138 -7.73 -9.84 -10.90
N LYS A 139 -8.88 -9.34 -11.35
CA LYS A 139 -8.97 -8.49 -12.55
C LYS A 139 -8.24 -7.15 -12.40
N THR A 140 -8.29 -6.58 -11.19
CA THR A 140 -7.66 -5.30 -10.89
C THR A 140 -6.13 -5.40 -10.83
N PHE A 141 -5.58 -6.59 -10.63
CA PHE A 141 -4.13 -6.81 -10.57
C PHE A 141 -3.40 -6.33 -11.83
N ARG A 142 -4.03 -6.47 -13.00
CA ARG A 142 -3.50 -5.97 -14.29
C ARG A 142 -3.20 -4.47 -14.33
N LEU A 143 -3.85 -3.69 -13.44
CA LEU A 143 -3.66 -2.23 -13.38
C LEU A 143 -2.32 -1.84 -12.75
N VAL A 144 -1.75 -2.72 -11.94
CA VAL A 144 -0.54 -2.45 -11.14
C VAL A 144 0.65 -3.33 -11.51
N ALA A 145 0.39 -4.44 -12.20
CA ALA A 145 1.38 -5.47 -12.48
C ALA A 145 2.18 -5.20 -13.76
N SER A 146 3.42 -5.64 -13.73
CA SER A 146 4.31 -5.86 -14.86
C SER A 146 4.80 -7.30 -14.84
N THR A 147 5.45 -7.73 -15.91
CA THR A 147 5.98 -9.07 -16.03
C THR A 147 7.49 -9.03 -16.30
N TYR A 148 8.25 -9.74 -15.48
CA TYR A 148 9.64 -10.01 -15.78
C TYR A 148 9.75 -11.19 -16.75
N ASP A 149 10.30 -10.91 -17.92
CA ASP A 149 10.57 -11.91 -18.95
C ASP A 149 11.97 -12.51 -18.73
N TYR A 150 12.00 -13.81 -18.41
CA TYR A 150 13.25 -14.54 -18.18
C TYR A 150 14.10 -14.72 -19.46
N HIS A 151 13.49 -14.66 -20.64
CA HIS A 151 14.20 -14.88 -21.89
C HIS A 151 15.01 -13.66 -22.29
N ASP A 152 14.40 -12.49 -22.15
CA ASP A 152 15.01 -11.22 -22.57
C ASP A 152 15.65 -10.46 -21.38
N ASP A 153 15.61 -11.02 -20.17
CA ASP A 153 16.09 -10.41 -18.92
C ASP A 153 15.61 -8.96 -18.74
N ARG A 154 14.32 -8.75 -18.97
CA ARG A 154 13.71 -7.41 -18.89
C ARG A 154 12.32 -7.45 -18.26
N VAL A 155 11.93 -6.30 -17.71
CA VAL A 155 10.56 -6.07 -17.25
C VAL A 155 9.74 -5.44 -18.37
N VAL A 156 8.59 -6.05 -18.64
CA VAL A 156 7.59 -5.57 -19.61
C VAL A 156 6.39 -5.05 -18.84
N ASP A 157 5.92 -3.84 -19.16
CA ASP A 157 4.74 -3.28 -18.56
C ASP A 157 3.50 -4.11 -18.93
N GLY A 158 2.69 -4.42 -17.91
CA GLY A 158 1.51 -5.26 -18.05
C GLY A 158 1.77 -6.75 -17.91
N ILE A 159 0.72 -7.55 -18.15
CA ILE A 159 0.73 -9.00 -17.99
C ILE A 159 0.90 -9.68 -19.35
N ILE A 160 2.00 -10.42 -19.51
CA ILE A 160 2.24 -11.31 -20.66
C ILE A 160 2.12 -12.77 -20.23
N GLN A 161 1.96 -13.69 -21.21
CA GLN A 161 1.67 -15.11 -20.91
C GLN A 161 2.75 -15.81 -20.07
N LYS A 162 4.03 -15.49 -20.29
CA LYS A 162 5.17 -16.13 -19.61
C LYS A 162 5.97 -15.08 -18.85
N GLY A 163 6.42 -15.44 -17.65
CA GLY A 163 7.27 -14.59 -16.82
C GLY A 163 6.75 -14.44 -15.40
N MET A 164 7.58 -13.83 -14.55
CA MET A 164 7.25 -13.60 -13.16
C MET A 164 6.47 -12.30 -12.99
N ARG A 165 5.41 -12.33 -12.18
CA ARG A 165 4.61 -11.13 -11.85
C ARG A 165 5.35 -10.28 -10.84
N ILE A 166 5.38 -8.99 -11.10
CA ILE A 166 5.89 -7.96 -10.19
C ILE A 166 4.94 -6.76 -10.17
N ILE A 167 4.88 -6.04 -9.07
CA ILE A 167 4.05 -4.84 -8.94
C ILE A 167 4.92 -3.61 -9.16
N THR A 168 4.67 -2.87 -10.23
CA THR A 168 5.44 -1.67 -10.60
C THR A 168 4.63 -0.39 -10.60
N PHE A 169 3.31 -0.47 -10.65
CA PHE A 169 2.42 0.68 -10.83
C PHE A 169 2.71 1.54 -12.07
N ASN A 170 3.44 1.01 -13.06
CA ASN A 170 3.82 1.77 -14.26
C ASN A 170 2.63 2.31 -15.04
N ASN A 171 1.46 1.64 -14.99
CA ASN A 171 0.25 2.17 -15.62
C ASN A 171 -0.16 3.52 -15.04
N PHE A 172 0.09 3.76 -13.75
CA PHE A 172 -0.22 5.04 -13.09
C PHE A 172 0.95 6.02 -13.18
N LEU A 173 2.18 5.56 -12.94
CA LEU A 173 3.33 6.43 -12.79
C LEU A 173 3.96 6.83 -14.12
N LYS A 174 3.92 5.93 -15.12
CA LYS A 174 4.56 6.12 -16.42
C LYS A 174 3.56 6.35 -17.55
N HIS A 175 2.47 5.58 -17.57
CA HIS A 175 1.47 5.65 -18.64
C HIS A 175 0.29 6.56 -18.30
N ASN A 176 0.24 7.09 -17.07
CA ASN A 176 -0.77 8.04 -16.61
C ASN A 176 -2.23 7.60 -16.92
N VAL A 177 -2.51 6.29 -16.82
CA VAL A 177 -3.87 5.76 -17.01
C VAL A 177 -4.86 6.36 -16.00
N PHE A 178 -4.33 6.78 -14.86
CA PHE A 178 -5.02 7.52 -13.81
C PHE A 178 -4.06 8.61 -13.30
N PRO A 179 -4.50 9.85 -13.09
CA PRO A 179 -3.63 10.99 -12.75
C PRO A 179 -3.17 10.97 -11.29
N LEU A 180 -2.60 9.84 -10.84
CA LEU A 180 -2.24 9.62 -9.45
C LEU A 180 -1.24 10.66 -8.93
N ALA A 181 -0.23 10.99 -9.70
CA ALA A 181 0.81 11.93 -9.29
C ALA A 181 0.25 13.35 -9.09
N GLU A 182 -0.64 13.80 -9.99
CA GLU A 182 -1.31 15.10 -9.88
C GLU A 182 -2.22 15.16 -8.67
N MET A 183 -3.05 14.13 -8.47
CA MET A 183 -3.92 14.04 -7.29
C MET A 183 -3.11 14.05 -5.99
N MET A 184 -1.98 13.36 -5.93
CA MET A 184 -1.13 13.36 -4.76
C MET A 184 -0.49 14.72 -4.49
N LYS A 185 -0.11 15.49 -5.53
CA LYS A 185 0.36 16.88 -5.37
C LYS A 185 -0.74 17.74 -4.75
N ASP A 186 -1.94 17.71 -5.30
CA ASP A 186 -3.06 18.50 -4.81
C ASP A 186 -3.40 18.17 -3.35
N ILE A 187 -3.46 16.87 -3.00
CA ILE A 187 -3.71 16.43 -1.63
C ILE A 187 -2.62 16.90 -0.67
N LEU A 188 -1.35 16.80 -1.06
CA LEU A 188 -0.22 17.24 -0.23
C LEU A 188 -0.20 18.75 -0.06
N GLU A 189 -0.53 19.52 -1.10
CA GLU A 189 -0.62 20.96 -1.06
C GLU A 189 -1.75 21.43 -0.13
N ILE A 190 -2.95 20.84 -0.28
CA ILE A 190 -4.09 21.12 0.61
C ILE A 190 -3.75 20.76 2.05
N SER A 191 -3.19 19.57 2.30
CA SER A 191 -2.82 19.15 3.66
C SER A 191 -1.79 20.08 4.28
N SER A 192 -0.80 20.52 3.53
CA SER A 192 0.23 21.44 4.02
C SER A 192 -0.34 22.82 4.32
N SER A 193 -1.29 23.31 3.51
CA SER A 193 -1.92 24.63 3.73
C SER A 193 -2.88 24.65 4.92
N GLU A 194 -3.60 23.57 5.17
CA GLU A 194 -4.65 23.50 6.19
C GLU A 194 -4.14 22.99 7.55
N MET A 195 -3.10 22.18 7.55
CA MET A 195 -2.61 21.50 8.76
C MET A 195 -1.23 21.99 9.22
N GLY A 196 -0.54 22.81 8.44
CA GLY A 196 0.79 23.39 8.77
C GLY A 196 1.91 22.49 8.34
#